data_ed76171e4a8feb0d60b6ff5eecd44c17
#
_entry.id   ed76171e4a8feb0d60b6ff5eecd44c17
#
_cell.length_a   1.000
_cell.length_b   1.000
_cell.length_c   1.000
_cell.angle_alpha   90.00
_cell.angle_beta   90.00
_cell.angle_gamma   90.00
#
_symmetry.space_group_name_H-M   'P 1'
#
loop_
_entity.id
_entity.type
_entity.pdbx_description
1 polymer ?
#
loop_
_entity_poly.entity_id
_entity_poly.type
_entity_poly.pdbx_seq_one_letter_code
_entity_poly.pdbx_strand_id
1 'polypeptide(L)'
;MAITQQQQSIIIKSHSEGHLDRAIADLAGVSVSTVRRYRKRLGLPTKCTTTKRGKIGERHTLEVATLRGLKAEMREGHNASFDLYVSDRRVDAKTSMQIANGKWRFRLPTRRRSYYGQYEYTKDYASDCDVVVLVALYPDGRTPDFYMLDSRTLPTSVTIRPGGPYAALKNDWHLLEKEETLAA
;
A
#
# COMPACT_ATOMS: atom_id res chain seq x y z
N MET A 1 22.80 -2.05 -15.68
CA MET A 1 24.20 -2.44 -15.42
C MET A 1 24.20 -3.62 -14.44
N ALA A 2 25.09 -4.58 -14.66
CA ALA A 2 25.40 -5.63 -13.69
C ALA A 2 26.23 -5.03 -12.56
N ILE A 3 26.11 -5.56 -11.35
CA ILE A 3 26.96 -5.21 -10.21
C ILE A 3 28.10 -6.24 -10.09
N THR A 4 29.19 -5.84 -9.44
CA THR A 4 30.30 -6.74 -9.16
C THR A 4 29.92 -7.79 -8.11
N GLN A 5 30.69 -8.88 -8.07
CA GLN A 5 30.50 -9.94 -7.06
C GLN A 5 30.68 -9.39 -5.64
N GLN A 6 31.63 -8.46 -5.45
CA GLN A 6 31.85 -7.79 -4.17
C GLN A 6 30.61 -6.97 -3.75
N GLN A 7 30.04 -6.18 -4.66
CA GLN A 7 28.81 -5.41 -4.38
C GLN A 7 27.63 -6.32 -4.03
N GLN A 8 27.50 -7.46 -4.71
CA GLN A 8 26.47 -8.44 -4.39
C GLN A 8 26.67 -9.03 -2.98
N SER A 9 27.89 -9.37 -2.62
CA SER A 9 28.23 -9.87 -1.28
C SER A 9 27.91 -8.85 -0.19
N ILE A 10 28.21 -7.56 -0.42
CA ILE A 10 27.84 -6.48 0.50
C ILE A 10 26.32 -6.40 0.66
N ILE A 11 25.54 -6.48 -0.44
CA ILE A 11 24.07 -6.46 -0.38
C ILE A 11 23.55 -7.59 0.49
N ILE A 12 24.04 -8.81 0.31
CA ILE A 12 23.59 -9.99 1.07
C ILE A 12 23.94 -9.83 2.55
N LYS A 13 25.19 -9.51 2.86
CA LYS A 13 25.67 -9.35 4.23
C LYS A 13 24.92 -8.25 4.96
N SER A 14 24.88 -7.04 4.41
CA SER A 14 24.20 -5.92 5.05
C SER A 14 22.68 -6.15 5.20
N HIS A 15 22.05 -6.88 4.26
CA HIS A 15 20.66 -7.29 4.42
C HIS A 15 20.48 -8.26 5.59
N SER A 16 21.37 -9.24 5.79
CA SER A 16 21.30 -10.18 6.93
C SER A 16 21.49 -9.45 8.28
N GLU A 17 22.32 -8.41 8.30
CA GLU A 17 22.53 -7.51 9.44
C GLU A 17 21.34 -6.58 9.73
N GLY A 18 20.30 -6.60 8.90
CA GLY A 18 19.06 -5.84 9.14
C GLY A 18 19.03 -4.44 8.53
N HIS A 19 20.06 -4.04 7.77
CA HIS A 19 20.09 -2.73 7.14
C HIS A 19 18.95 -2.50 6.14
N LEU A 20 18.49 -1.23 6.06
CA LEU A 20 17.51 -0.79 5.06
C LEU A 20 18.17 -0.60 3.70
N ASP A 21 17.39 -0.72 2.61
CA ASP A 21 17.87 -0.61 1.24
C ASP A 21 18.74 0.63 0.98
N ARG A 22 18.49 1.75 1.66
CA ARG A 22 19.28 2.98 1.51
C ARG A 22 20.70 2.80 2.09
N ALA A 23 20.80 2.31 3.33
CA ALA A 23 22.08 2.05 3.95
C ALA A 23 22.89 0.99 3.17
N ILE A 24 22.23 -0.04 2.66
CA ILE A 24 22.86 -1.05 1.79
C ILE A 24 23.40 -0.42 0.51
N ALA A 25 22.65 0.51 -0.09
CA ALA A 25 23.08 1.21 -1.30
C ALA A 25 24.35 2.04 -1.07
N ASP A 26 24.40 2.77 0.05
CA ASP A 26 25.56 3.57 0.45
C ASP A 26 26.78 2.66 0.70
N LEU A 27 26.62 1.54 1.41
CA LEU A 27 27.68 0.57 1.70
C LEU A 27 28.21 -0.14 0.44
N ALA A 28 27.34 -0.47 -0.49
CA ALA A 28 27.70 -1.19 -1.73
C ALA A 28 28.13 -0.24 -2.87
N GLY A 29 28.03 1.08 -2.70
CA GLY A 29 28.34 2.06 -3.74
C GLY A 29 27.43 1.92 -4.98
N VAL A 30 26.16 1.57 -4.78
CA VAL A 30 25.18 1.39 -5.86
C VAL A 30 23.89 2.17 -5.58
N SER A 31 23.02 2.30 -6.59
CA SER A 31 21.73 2.93 -6.36
C SER A 31 20.80 2.04 -5.54
N VAL A 32 19.88 2.64 -4.78
CA VAL A 32 18.86 1.89 -4.02
C VAL A 32 17.94 1.07 -4.94
N SER A 33 17.69 1.54 -6.17
CA SER A 33 16.94 0.75 -7.17
C SER A 33 17.72 -0.51 -7.57
N THR A 34 19.03 -0.43 -7.64
CA THR A 34 19.91 -1.59 -7.85
C THR A 34 19.82 -2.57 -6.68
N VAL A 35 19.89 -2.09 -5.42
CA VAL A 35 19.70 -2.92 -4.22
C VAL A 35 18.37 -3.63 -4.27
N ARG A 36 17.25 -2.92 -4.52
CA ARG A 36 15.90 -3.51 -4.60
C ARG A 36 15.79 -4.59 -5.67
N ARG A 37 16.33 -4.34 -6.86
CA ARG A 37 16.34 -5.31 -7.96
C ARG A 37 17.09 -6.58 -7.58
N TYR A 38 18.30 -6.43 -7.02
CA TYR A 38 19.10 -7.58 -6.60
C TYR A 38 18.50 -8.30 -5.41
N ARG A 39 17.98 -7.58 -4.42
CA ARG A 39 17.27 -8.17 -3.30
C ARG A 39 16.09 -9.02 -3.77
N LYS A 40 15.26 -8.51 -4.71
CA LYS A 40 14.15 -9.27 -5.31
C LYS A 40 14.66 -10.51 -6.06
N ARG A 41 15.72 -10.38 -6.86
CA ARG A 41 16.35 -11.49 -7.59
C ARG A 41 16.90 -12.58 -6.66
N LEU A 42 17.40 -12.21 -5.50
CA LEU A 42 17.97 -13.10 -4.49
C LEU A 42 16.93 -13.61 -3.48
N GLY A 43 15.64 -13.30 -3.66
CA GLY A 43 14.59 -13.71 -2.72
C GLY A 43 14.67 -13.04 -1.35
N LEU A 44 15.43 -11.95 -1.19
CA LEU A 44 15.62 -11.25 0.08
C LEU A 44 14.42 -10.32 0.34
N PRO A 45 13.66 -10.48 1.45
CA PRO A 45 12.49 -9.67 1.75
C PRO A 45 12.85 -8.22 2.11
N THR A 46 11.92 -7.29 1.90
CA THR A 46 12.14 -5.90 2.34
C THR A 46 12.19 -5.79 3.87
N LYS A 47 13.08 -4.96 4.38
CA LYS A 47 13.13 -4.61 5.81
C LYS A 47 12.28 -3.37 6.13
N CYS A 48 11.81 -2.63 5.12
CA CYS A 48 11.00 -1.43 5.30
C CYS A 48 9.61 -1.76 5.84
N THR A 49 9.32 -1.34 7.07
CA THR A 49 8.05 -1.59 7.76
C THR A 49 6.85 -1.00 7.00
N THR A 50 7.00 0.21 6.46
CA THR A 50 5.94 0.86 5.67
C THR A 50 5.60 0.06 4.42
N THR A 51 6.62 -0.41 3.69
CA THR A 51 6.41 -1.25 2.51
C THR A 51 5.75 -2.60 2.87
N LYS A 52 6.16 -3.21 3.99
CA LYS A 52 5.54 -4.45 4.47
C LYS A 52 4.07 -4.24 4.81
N ARG A 53 3.76 -3.17 5.55
CA ARG A 53 2.37 -2.83 5.93
C ARG A 53 1.50 -2.55 4.71
N GLY A 54 2.01 -1.81 3.72
CA GLY A 54 1.29 -1.57 2.46
C GLY A 54 0.87 -2.89 1.80
N LYS A 55 1.82 -3.80 1.59
CA LYS A 55 1.53 -5.11 1.00
C LYS A 55 0.57 -5.98 1.83
N ILE A 56 0.62 -5.87 3.16
CA ILE A 56 -0.32 -6.57 4.03
C ILE A 56 -1.74 -6.05 3.78
N GLY A 57 -1.92 -4.72 3.71
CA GLY A 57 -3.23 -4.13 3.46
C GLY A 57 -3.77 -4.45 2.07
N GLU A 58 -2.95 -4.34 1.03
CA GLU A 58 -3.30 -4.73 -0.34
C GLU A 58 -3.82 -6.19 -0.37
N ARG A 59 -3.07 -7.11 0.26
CA ARG A 59 -3.45 -8.52 0.32
C ARG A 59 -4.73 -8.75 1.11
N HIS A 60 -4.90 -8.15 2.29
CA HIS A 60 -6.14 -8.27 3.05
C HIS A 60 -7.34 -7.72 2.28
N THR A 61 -7.18 -6.61 1.55
CA THR A 61 -8.25 -6.07 0.69
C THR A 61 -8.65 -7.09 -0.38
N LEU A 62 -7.67 -7.70 -1.07
CA LEU A 62 -7.90 -8.74 -2.06
C LEU A 62 -8.64 -9.95 -1.46
N GLU A 63 -8.11 -10.49 -0.35
CA GLU A 63 -8.65 -11.68 0.33
C GLU A 63 -10.10 -11.45 0.79
N VAL A 64 -10.38 -10.32 1.45
CA VAL A 64 -11.73 -10.04 1.96
C VAL A 64 -12.70 -9.74 0.83
N ALA A 65 -12.30 -9.01 -0.21
CA ALA A 65 -13.13 -8.81 -1.40
C ALA A 65 -13.53 -10.14 -2.04
N THR A 66 -12.55 -11.06 -2.21
CA THR A 66 -12.79 -12.40 -2.75
C THR A 66 -13.72 -13.23 -1.86
N LEU A 67 -13.53 -13.21 -0.53
CA LEU A 67 -14.41 -13.90 0.42
C LEU A 67 -15.86 -13.38 0.41
N ARG A 68 -16.04 -12.12 0.04
CA ARG A 68 -17.36 -11.50 -0.17
C ARG A 68 -17.98 -11.82 -1.53
N GLY A 69 -17.33 -12.62 -2.35
CA GLY A 69 -17.79 -12.96 -3.70
C GLY A 69 -17.54 -11.89 -4.76
N LEU A 70 -16.77 -10.85 -4.44
CA LEU A 70 -16.40 -9.81 -5.40
C LEU A 70 -15.24 -10.31 -6.28
N LYS A 71 -15.27 -10.02 -7.58
CA LYS A 71 -14.13 -10.25 -8.46
C LYS A 71 -13.02 -9.30 -8.03
N ALA A 72 -11.90 -9.85 -7.57
CA ALA A 72 -10.76 -9.04 -7.14
C ALA A 72 -9.45 -9.56 -7.71
N GLU A 73 -8.59 -8.65 -8.16
CA GLU A 73 -7.28 -8.99 -8.71
C GLU A 73 -6.25 -7.89 -8.43
N MET A 74 -5.01 -8.31 -8.14
CA MET A 74 -3.90 -7.36 -7.98
C MET A 74 -3.53 -6.78 -9.33
N ARG A 75 -3.29 -5.47 -9.38
CA ARG A 75 -2.74 -4.86 -10.58
C ARG A 75 -1.29 -5.28 -10.78
N GLU A 76 -0.98 -5.73 -11.98
CA GLU A 76 0.40 -5.99 -12.38
C GLU A 76 1.10 -4.70 -12.85
N GLY A 77 2.42 -4.66 -12.66
CA GLY A 77 3.27 -3.60 -13.19
C GLY A 77 3.98 -2.75 -12.13
N HIS A 78 4.93 -1.93 -12.61
CA HIS A 78 5.68 -0.98 -11.80
C HIS A 78 5.06 0.42 -11.92
N ASN A 79 5.12 1.20 -10.84
CA ASN A 79 4.61 2.59 -10.78
C ASN A 79 3.11 2.72 -11.07
N ALA A 80 2.33 1.72 -10.68
CA ALA A 80 0.88 1.78 -10.78
C ALA A 80 0.30 2.97 -10.02
N SER A 81 -0.74 3.59 -10.57
CA SER A 81 -1.48 4.67 -9.92
C SER A 81 -2.44 4.17 -8.84
N PHE A 82 -2.80 2.88 -8.89
CA PHE A 82 -3.63 2.17 -7.92
C PHE A 82 -3.12 0.73 -7.72
N ASP A 83 -3.63 -0.01 -6.74
CA ASP A 83 -3.04 -1.26 -6.28
C ASP A 83 -3.78 -2.52 -6.81
N LEU A 84 -5.11 -2.48 -6.92
CA LEU A 84 -5.93 -3.64 -7.30
C LEU A 84 -7.23 -3.22 -8.01
N TYR A 85 -7.84 -4.18 -8.71
CA TYR A 85 -9.22 -4.09 -9.19
C TYR A 85 -10.14 -4.86 -8.25
N VAL A 86 -11.32 -4.28 -7.96
CA VAL A 86 -12.42 -4.97 -7.28
C VAL A 86 -13.72 -4.61 -8.01
N SER A 87 -14.45 -5.60 -8.53
CA SER A 87 -15.69 -5.42 -9.31
C SER A 87 -15.54 -4.37 -10.42
N ASP A 88 -14.43 -4.40 -11.15
CA ASP A 88 -14.06 -3.46 -12.21
C ASP A 88 -13.75 -2.01 -11.73
N ARG A 89 -13.73 -1.75 -10.41
CA ARG A 89 -13.29 -0.51 -9.79
C ARG A 89 -11.79 -0.52 -9.54
N ARG A 90 -11.11 0.57 -9.85
CA ARG A 90 -9.69 0.80 -9.51
C ARG A 90 -9.59 1.18 -8.04
N VAL A 91 -8.83 0.42 -7.27
CA VAL A 91 -8.71 0.56 -5.82
C VAL A 91 -7.28 0.90 -5.41
N ASP A 92 -7.11 1.94 -4.61
CA ASP A 92 -5.84 2.30 -3.94
C ASP A 92 -5.98 1.95 -2.44
N ALA A 93 -5.17 1.01 -1.94
CA ALA A 93 -5.21 0.55 -0.56
C ALA A 93 -4.22 1.34 0.31
N LYS A 94 -4.70 1.97 1.36
CA LYS A 94 -3.88 2.69 2.34
C LYS A 94 -3.95 1.98 3.68
N THR A 95 -2.80 1.68 4.25
CA THR A 95 -2.70 0.85 5.45
C THR A 95 -2.14 1.64 6.62
N SER A 96 -2.78 1.54 7.76
CA SER A 96 -2.29 2.12 9.01
C SER A 96 -2.37 1.09 10.15
N MET A 97 -1.37 1.11 11.02
CA MET A 97 -1.40 0.38 12.28
C MET A 97 -2.08 1.23 13.35
N GLN A 98 -2.88 0.60 14.20
CA GLN A 98 -3.46 1.26 15.36
C GLN A 98 -2.38 1.90 16.21
N ILE A 99 -2.60 3.15 16.59
CA ILE A 99 -1.76 3.90 17.52
C ILE A 99 -2.46 4.00 18.89
N ALA A 100 -1.79 4.63 19.85
CA ALA A 100 -2.36 4.87 21.17
C ALA A 100 -3.78 5.47 21.09
N ASN A 101 -4.63 5.16 22.07
CA ASN A 101 -6.03 5.59 22.14
C ASN A 101 -6.95 5.01 21.05
N GLY A 102 -6.61 3.84 20.49
CA GLY A 102 -7.47 3.12 19.56
C GLY A 102 -7.71 3.84 18.24
N LYS A 103 -6.73 4.60 17.74
CA LYS A 103 -6.86 5.42 16.53
C LYS A 103 -5.98 4.88 15.40
N TRP A 104 -6.39 5.14 14.15
CA TRP A 104 -5.59 4.95 12.94
C TRP A 104 -5.49 6.27 12.19
N ARG A 105 -4.31 6.58 11.70
CA ARG A 105 -4.06 7.80 10.94
C ARG A 105 -3.59 7.44 9.54
N PHE A 106 -4.32 7.91 8.54
CA PHE A 106 -4.01 7.75 7.13
C PHE A 106 -3.65 9.10 6.52
N ARG A 107 -2.54 9.14 5.79
CA ARG A 107 -2.16 10.30 4.98
C ARG A 107 -2.51 10.02 3.53
N LEU A 108 -3.19 10.95 2.90
CA LEU A 108 -3.61 10.92 1.50
C LEU A 108 -2.97 12.11 0.77
N PRO A 109 -1.63 12.06 0.55
CA PRO A 109 -0.92 13.20 -0.01
C PRO A 109 -1.32 13.42 -1.46
N THR A 110 -1.48 14.70 -1.84
CA THR A 110 -1.70 15.13 -3.23
C THR A 110 -0.41 15.22 -4.03
N ARG A 111 0.72 15.01 -3.38
CA ARG A 111 2.05 15.01 -4.00
C ARG A 111 2.86 13.81 -3.53
N ARG A 112 3.59 13.22 -4.45
CA ARG A 112 4.57 12.18 -4.15
C ARG A 112 5.93 12.56 -4.73
N ARG A 113 6.96 12.39 -3.96
CA ARG A 113 8.33 12.57 -4.46
C ARG A 113 8.76 11.35 -5.26
N SER A 114 9.51 11.62 -6.33
CA SER A 114 10.25 10.56 -7.00
C SER A 114 11.16 9.86 -6.01
N TYR A 115 11.59 8.67 -6.40
CA TYR A 115 12.42 7.83 -5.55
C TYR A 115 13.69 8.54 -5.02
N TYR A 116 14.33 9.39 -5.85
CA TYR A 116 15.53 10.17 -5.48
C TYR A 116 15.21 11.56 -4.94
N GLY A 117 13.94 11.92 -4.81
CA GLY A 117 13.53 13.25 -4.40
C GLY A 117 13.80 14.36 -5.43
N GLN A 118 14.27 14.00 -6.64
CA GLN A 118 14.59 14.95 -7.72
C GLN A 118 13.34 15.52 -8.41
N TYR A 119 12.26 14.76 -8.39
CA TYR A 119 10.99 15.14 -9.02
C TYR A 119 9.85 14.96 -8.03
N GLU A 120 8.86 15.82 -8.13
CA GLU A 120 7.61 15.73 -7.40
C GLU A 120 6.48 15.47 -8.40
N TYR A 121 5.68 14.44 -8.15
CA TYR A 121 4.54 14.08 -8.98
C TYR A 121 3.26 14.44 -8.26
N THR A 122 2.30 15.00 -8.98
CA THR A 122 0.94 15.14 -8.49
C THR A 122 0.34 13.74 -8.32
N LYS A 123 -0.28 13.48 -7.19
CA LYS A 123 -1.14 12.33 -6.93
C LYS A 123 -2.57 12.84 -6.97
N ASP A 124 -3.27 12.52 -8.03
CA ASP A 124 -4.68 12.84 -8.22
C ASP A 124 -5.50 11.57 -8.04
N TYR A 125 -6.07 11.40 -6.84
CA TYR A 125 -6.84 10.20 -6.52
C TYR A 125 -8.05 10.05 -7.43
N ALA A 126 -8.73 11.13 -7.79
CA ALA A 126 -9.93 11.08 -8.62
C ALA A 126 -9.65 10.54 -10.03
N SER A 127 -8.48 10.84 -10.60
CA SER A 127 -8.05 10.30 -11.90
C SER A 127 -7.34 8.95 -11.77
N ASP A 128 -6.64 8.70 -10.66
CA ASP A 128 -5.81 7.52 -10.44
C ASP A 128 -6.62 6.27 -10.07
N CYS A 129 -7.68 6.41 -9.24
CA CYS A 129 -8.52 5.31 -8.75
C CYS A 129 -9.97 5.74 -8.56
N ASP A 130 -10.85 4.78 -8.36
CA ASP A 130 -12.28 5.04 -8.13
C ASP A 130 -12.61 5.03 -6.63
N VAL A 131 -11.96 4.14 -5.87
CA VAL A 131 -12.15 3.97 -4.43
C VAL A 131 -10.81 3.91 -3.72
N VAL A 132 -10.69 4.57 -2.56
CA VAL A 132 -9.59 4.40 -1.63
C VAL A 132 -10.06 3.54 -0.46
N VAL A 133 -9.38 2.41 -0.25
CA VAL A 133 -9.64 1.50 0.87
C VAL A 133 -8.64 1.77 1.98
N LEU A 134 -9.13 2.22 3.13
CA LEU A 134 -8.32 2.40 4.34
C LEU A 134 -8.33 1.12 5.15
N VAL A 135 -7.18 0.48 5.28
CA VAL A 135 -7.01 -0.79 6.01
C VAL A 135 -6.45 -0.51 7.40
N ALA A 136 -7.29 -0.69 8.41
CA ALA A 136 -7.01 -0.41 9.81
C ALA A 136 -6.47 -1.66 10.52
N LEU A 137 -5.14 -1.83 10.55
CA LEU A 137 -4.47 -2.96 11.18
C LEU A 137 -4.44 -2.82 12.70
N TYR A 138 -4.48 -3.95 13.38
CA TYR A 138 -4.34 -4.07 14.84
C TYR A 138 -3.00 -4.65 15.25
N PRO A 139 -2.41 -4.22 16.39
CA PRO A 139 -1.13 -4.74 16.88
C PRO A 139 -1.17 -6.22 17.26
N ASP A 140 -2.33 -6.73 17.66
CA ASP A 140 -2.57 -8.12 18.05
C ASP A 140 -2.74 -9.08 16.86
N GLY A 141 -2.69 -8.56 15.62
CA GLY A 141 -2.78 -9.36 14.40
C GLY A 141 -4.18 -9.85 14.04
N ARG A 142 -5.23 -9.42 14.76
CA ARG A 142 -6.62 -9.75 14.39
C ARG A 142 -6.99 -9.16 13.04
N THR A 143 -8.08 -9.62 12.47
CA THR A 143 -8.63 -9.15 11.19
C THR A 143 -8.77 -7.63 11.18
N PRO A 144 -8.24 -6.95 10.15
CA PRO A 144 -8.33 -5.50 10.03
C PRO A 144 -9.77 -5.05 9.77
N ASP A 145 -10.05 -3.79 10.12
CA ASP A 145 -11.25 -3.11 9.66
C ASP A 145 -10.96 -2.36 8.36
N PHE A 146 -11.97 -2.25 7.51
CA PHE A 146 -11.90 -1.59 6.20
C PHE A 146 -12.86 -0.40 6.16
N TYR A 147 -12.43 0.69 5.51
CA TYR A 147 -13.24 1.87 5.30
C TYR A 147 -13.07 2.32 3.85
N MET A 148 -14.16 2.34 3.09
CA MET A 148 -14.18 2.71 1.67
C MET A 148 -14.52 4.18 1.54
N LEU A 149 -13.73 4.90 0.74
CA LEU A 149 -13.92 6.31 0.46
C LEU A 149 -13.94 6.54 -1.05
N ASP A 150 -14.88 7.35 -1.53
CA ASP A 150 -14.88 7.82 -2.91
C ASP A 150 -13.65 8.68 -3.18
N SER A 151 -12.90 8.34 -4.22
CA SER A 151 -11.64 9.01 -4.55
C SER A 151 -11.79 10.49 -4.90
N ARG A 152 -13.01 10.92 -5.31
CA ARG A 152 -13.32 12.29 -5.72
C ARG A 152 -13.49 13.26 -4.55
N THR A 153 -13.75 12.75 -3.34
CA THR A 153 -14.07 13.55 -2.15
C THR A 153 -13.10 13.36 -1.00
N LEU A 154 -11.86 12.96 -1.30
CA LEU A 154 -10.87 12.62 -0.29
C LEU A 154 -10.27 13.86 0.40
N PRO A 155 -10.18 13.87 1.74
CA PRO A 155 -9.36 14.82 2.46
C PRO A 155 -7.86 14.44 2.37
N THR A 156 -6.97 15.35 2.69
CA THR A 156 -5.52 15.08 2.69
C THR A 156 -5.08 14.11 3.80
N SER A 157 -5.92 13.90 4.81
CA SER A 157 -5.69 12.93 5.90
C SER A 157 -7.00 12.48 6.51
N VAL A 158 -7.04 11.21 6.94
CA VAL A 158 -8.17 10.62 7.66
C VAL A 158 -7.69 10.08 9.00
N THR A 159 -8.42 10.37 10.07
CA THR A 159 -8.23 9.75 11.38
C THR A 159 -9.46 8.94 11.73
N ILE A 160 -9.31 7.62 11.77
CA ILE A 160 -10.33 6.70 12.24
C ILE A 160 -10.22 6.58 13.76
N ARG A 161 -11.35 6.62 14.44
CA ARG A 161 -11.49 6.40 15.90
C ARG A 161 -12.87 5.82 16.21
N PRO A 162 -13.03 5.08 17.31
CA PRO A 162 -14.35 4.65 17.77
C PRO A 162 -15.31 5.83 17.92
N GLY A 163 -16.55 5.68 17.42
CA GLY A 163 -17.57 6.74 17.46
C GLY A 163 -17.23 8.01 16.65
N GLY A 164 -16.19 7.98 15.82
CA GLY A 164 -15.80 9.11 14.97
C GLY A 164 -16.64 9.23 13.69
N PRO A 165 -16.40 10.26 12.86
CA PRO A 165 -17.23 10.56 11.69
C PRO A 165 -17.22 9.46 10.62
N TYR A 166 -16.24 8.59 10.63
CA TYR A 166 -16.11 7.46 9.70
C TYR A 166 -16.66 6.15 10.27
N ALA A 167 -17.26 6.14 11.48
CA ALA A 167 -17.70 4.91 12.15
C ALA A 167 -18.74 4.13 11.32
N ALA A 168 -19.64 4.84 10.63
CA ALA A 168 -20.67 4.24 9.77
C ALA A 168 -20.09 3.54 8.53
N LEU A 169 -18.89 3.90 8.08
CA LEU A 169 -18.22 3.30 6.92
C LEU A 169 -17.43 2.04 7.27
N LYS A 170 -17.46 1.61 8.54
CA LYS A 170 -16.71 0.44 8.99
C LYS A 170 -17.22 -0.83 8.31
N ASN A 171 -16.35 -1.46 7.52
CA ASN A 171 -16.63 -2.70 6.78
C ASN A 171 -17.87 -2.59 5.84
N ASP A 172 -18.17 -1.38 5.40
CA ASP A 172 -19.21 -1.11 4.42
C ASP A 172 -18.57 -1.14 3.01
N TRP A 173 -18.89 -2.17 2.23
CA TRP A 173 -18.31 -2.45 0.91
C TRP A 173 -19.17 -1.96 -0.26
N HIS A 174 -20.27 -1.22 -0.01
CA HIS A 174 -21.22 -0.80 -1.05
C HIS A 174 -20.55 -0.09 -2.25
N LEU A 175 -19.48 0.70 -2.04
CA LEU A 175 -18.74 1.36 -3.12
C LEU A 175 -18.01 0.40 -4.06
N LEU A 176 -17.83 -0.85 -3.67
CA LEU A 176 -17.15 -1.90 -4.43
C LEU A 176 -18.09 -3.00 -4.92
N GLU A 177 -19.30 -3.04 -4.38
CA GLU A 177 -20.39 -3.92 -4.84
C GLU A 177 -20.93 -3.35 -6.15
N LYS A 178 -21.31 -4.21 -7.10
CA LYS A 178 -21.99 -3.76 -8.30
C LYS A 178 -23.40 -3.28 -7.89
N GLU A 179 -23.81 -2.13 -8.40
CA GLU A 179 -25.24 -1.82 -8.41
C GLU A 179 -25.92 -2.96 -9.18
N GLU A 180 -26.76 -3.73 -8.50
CA GLU A 180 -27.68 -4.64 -9.20
C GLU A 180 -28.54 -3.75 -10.10
N THR A 181 -28.25 -3.76 -11.39
CA THR A 181 -29.14 -3.19 -12.38
C THR A 181 -30.39 -4.05 -12.29
N LEU A 182 -31.39 -3.59 -11.54
CA LEU A 182 -32.75 -4.12 -11.61
C LEU A 182 -33.12 -4.02 -13.10
N ALA A 183 -33.02 -5.14 -13.80
CA ALA A 183 -33.55 -5.29 -15.13
C ALA A 183 -35.07 -5.11 -15.00
N ALA A 184 -35.55 -3.98 -15.52
CA ALA A 184 -36.97 -3.69 -15.66
C ALA A 184 -37.61 -4.58 -16.73
#